data_5812cf44d8b9ec08f28a09e9fe0a247c
#
_entry.id   5812cf44d8b9ec08f28a09e9fe0a247c
#
_cell.length_a   1.000
_cell.length_b   1.000
_cell.length_c   1.000
_cell.angle_alpha   90.00
_cell.angle_beta   90.00
_cell.angle_gamma   90.00
#
_symmetry.space_group_name_H-M   'P 1'
#
loop_
_entity.id
_entity.type
_entity.pdbx_description
1 polymer ?
#
loop_
_entity_poly.entity_id
_entity_poly.type
_entity_poly.pdbx_seq_one_letter_code
_entity_poly.pdbx_strand_id
1 'polypeptide(L)'
;VTLASAIDSAEAAVDAARELAARFADGAAERDRERRLPHAEVEYLSDAGLFALTVPARFGGPDLPPSVVAEVFRTLATADGSLAQIPHSHYVYLTALRLAGPEGLQRRVFEQVLDGARIANAQSEKGGRTVADVATTLTRTSDGARLDGEKFYCTGSPYAHLLAVLARDADSDEQVVAFVPAGTPGITIADDWNGLGQRTTGSGTVRFDDVAVPRDAILPRTPAVSEPTGYGAFAQLLHVAIDAGVARGALEAAADFVRTRSRPWFEAGVDRAQDDPLVIQRFGELTVTVRAAEAALTVAARAVDAVFATPGPDAAAEASLAVATAKVLADRAAVEVPSALFEVSGTRSAAGDAGLDRYWRDARTHTLHDPVRYKLHHLGRFTLNEERPPLHGVV
;
A
#
# COMPACT_ATOMS: atom_id res chain seq x y z
N VAL A 1 -28.76 3.60 -0.26
CA VAL A 1 -27.51 2.94 0.15
C VAL A 1 -27.74 1.46 -0.09
N THR A 2 -27.20 0.93 -1.19
CA THR A 2 -27.17 -0.51 -1.45
C THR A 2 -26.15 -1.06 -0.46
N LEU A 3 -26.54 -1.98 0.43
CA LEU A 3 -25.63 -2.72 1.27
C LEU A 3 -24.55 -3.31 0.36
N ALA A 4 -23.28 -3.02 0.64
CA ALA A 4 -22.16 -3.60 -0.05
C ALA A 4 -22.41 -5.11 -0.15
N SER A 5 -22.16 -5.70 -1.31
CA SER A 5 -22.18 -7.15 -1.46
C SER A 5 -21.16 -7.71 -0.48
N ALA A 6 -21.64 -8.37 0.60
CA ALA A 6 -20.73 -8.81 1.66
C ALA A 6 -19.76 -9.82 1.06
N ILE A 7 -18.46 -9.45 1.01
CA ILE A 7 -17.38 -10.40 0.68
C ILE A 7 -17.31 -11.39 1.84
N ASP A 8 -17.51 -12.66 1.57
CA ASP A 8 -17.54 -13.75 2.54
C ASP A 8 -16.39 -14.78 2.33
N SER A 9 -15.64 -14.64 1.26
CA SER A 9 -14.61 -15.59 0.89
C SER A 9 -13.40 -14.93 0.21
N ALA A 10 -12.26 -15.62 0.23
CA ALA A 10 -11.04 -15.20 -0.46
C ALA A 10 -11.27 -15.10 -1.98
N GLU A 11 -12.02 -16.02 -2.55
CA GLU A 11 -12.34 -16.04 -3.98
C GLU A 11 -13.17 -14.81 -4.37
N ALA A 12 -14.21 -14.50 -3.62
CA ALA A 12 -15.06 -13.32 -3.84
C ALA A 12 -14.26 -12.01 -3.75
N ALA A 13 -13.32 -11.90 -2.79
CA ALA A 13 -12.44 -10.73 -2.65
C ALA A 13 -11.54 -10.53 -3.88
N VAL A 14 -10.92 -11.61 -4.37
CA VAL A 14 -10.03 -11.57 -5.52
C VAL A 14 -10.79 -11.30 -6.82
N ASP A 15 -11.99 -11.87 -6.97
CA ASP A 15 -12.83 -11.64 -8.14
C ASP A 15 -13.34 -10.20 -8.20
N ALA A 16 -13.79 -9.64 -7.07
CA ALA A 16 -14.13 -8.22 -6.97
C ALA A 16 -12.91 -7.31 -7.32
N ALA A 17 -11.72 -7.66 -6.86
CA ALA A 17 -10.50 -6.92 -7.20
C ALA A 17 -10.18 -7.00 -8.71
N ARG A 18 -10.37 -8.14 -9.36
CA ARG A 18 -10.17 -8.30 -10.82
C ARG A 18 -11.17 -7.47 -11.62
N GLU A 19 -12.44 -7.50 -11.24
CA GLU A 19 -13.47 -6.69 -11.88
C GLU A 19 -13.16 -5.19 -11.78
N LEU A 20 -12.81 -4.73 -10.59
CA LEU A 20 -12.43 -3.34 -10.37
C LEU A 20 -11.12 -2.96 -11.07
N ALA A 21 -10.11 -3.83 -11.08
CA ALA A 21 -8.87 -3.58 -11.81
C ALA A 21 -9.16 -3.39 -13.32
N ALA A 22 -9.98 -4.23 -13.93
CA ALA A 22 -10.37 -4.08 -15.32
C ALA A 22 -11.10 -2.74 -15.58
N ARG A 23 -11.99 -2.33 -14.67
CA ARG A 23 -12.68 -1.04 -14.73
C ARG A 23 -11.73 0.14 -14.55
N PHE A 24 -10.76 0.03 -13.64
CA PHE A 24 -9.80 1.11 -13.34
C PHE A 24 -8.72 1.28 -14.41
N ALA A 25 -8.38 0.21 -15.14
CA ALA A 25 -7.47 0.28 -16.29
C ALA A 25 -8.00 1.24 -17.35
N ASP A 26 -9.33 1.24 -17.56
CA ASP A 26 -9.97 2.25 -18.37
C ASP A 26 -9.85 3.62 -17.68
N GLY A 27 -9.30 4.61 -18.40
CA GLY A 27 -9.05 5.95 -17.89
C GLY A 27 -7.85 6.11 -16.94
N ALA A 28 -7.06 5.06 -16.61
CA ALA A 28 -5.90 5.18 -15.71
C ALA A 28 -4.85 6.18 -16.20
N ALA A 29 -4.54 6.16 -17.50
CA ALA A 29 -3.58 7.09 -18.10
C ALA A 29 -4.08 8.55 -18.06
N GLU A 30 -5.36 8.77 -18.23
CA GLU A 30 -5.97 10.09 -18.15
C GLU A 30 -5.99 10.60 -16.70
N ARG A 31 -6.42 9.77 -15.74
CA ARG A 31 -6.39 10.10 -14.31
C ARG A 31 -5.01 10.55 -13.87
N ASP A 32 -3.96 9.78 -14.23
CA ASP A 32 -2.58 10.11 -13.89
C ASP A 32 -2.12 11.43 -14.57
N ARG A 33 -2.33 11.57 -15.89
CA ARG A 33 -1.91 12.73 -16.65
C ARG A 33 -2.53 14.02 -16.12
N GLU A 34 -3.84 14.00 -15.84
CA GLU A 34 -4.59 15.14 -15.36
C GLU A 34 -4.53 15.31 -13.83
N ARG A 35 -3.91 14.36 -13.15
CA ARG A 35 -3.90 14.30 -11.67
C ARG A 35 -5.34 14.38 -11.11
N ARG A 36 -6.28 13.71 -11.76
CA ARG A 36 -7.66 13.67 -11.32
C ARG A 36 -7.80 12.72 -10.13
N LEU A 37 -8.15 13.27 -8.96
CA LEU A 37 -8.33 12.49 -7.75
C LEU A 37 -9.46 11.45 -7.92
N PRO A 38 -9.23 10.15 -7.64
CA PRO A 38 -10.11 9.05 -7.95
C PRO A 38 -11.22 8.82 -6.91
N HIS A 39 -12.00 9.85 -6.57
CA HIS A 39 -13.06 9.73 -5.57
C HIS A 39 -14.06 8.63 -5.91
N ALA A 40 -14.52 8.55 -7.16
CA ALA A 40 -15.48 7.54 -7.59
C ALA A 40 -14.90 6.13 -7.55
N GLU A 41 -13.63 5.98 -7.96
CA GLU A 41 -12.94 4.68 -7.94
C GLU A 41 -12.73 4.17 -6.51
N VAL A 42 -12.46 5.08 -5.57
CA VAL A 42 -12.34 4.74 -4.13
C VAL A 42 -13.70 4.37 -3.53
N GLU A 43 -14.80 5.02 -3.95
CA GLU A 43 -16.16 4.58 -3.58
C GLU A 43 -16.46 3.18 -4.09
N TYR A 44 -16.07 2.84 -5.32
CA TYR A 44 -16.26 1.46 -5.84
C TYR A 44 -15.52 0.41 -5.03
N LEU A 45 -14.33 0.73 -4.47
CA LEU A 45 -13.63 -0.18 -3.55
C LEU A 45 -14.43 -0.37 -2.25
N SER A 46 -15.06 0.69 -1.71
CA SER A 46 -15.93 0.60 -0.54
C SER A 46 -17.21 -0.19 -0.83
N ASP A 47 -17.88 0.13 -1.93
CA ASP A 47 -19.13 -0.54 -2.34
C ASP A 47 -18.94 -2.04 -2.58
N ALA A 48 -17.75 -2.42 -3.07
CA ALA A 48 -17.36 -3.82 -3.24
C ALA A 48 -16.95 -4.50 -1.93
N GLY A 49 -16.91 -3.81 -0.79
CA GLY A 49 -16.51 -4.38 0.49
C GLY A 49 -15.00 -4.58 0.66
N LEU A 50 -14.18 -4.07 -0.28
CA LEU A 50 -12.72 -4.29 -0.29
C LEU A 50 -11.97 -3.51 0.79
N PHE A 51 -12.60 -2.71 1.64
CA PHE A 51 -12.00 -2.13 2.84
C PHE A 51 -12.29 -2.94 4.10
N ALA A 52 -13.21 -3.90 4.09
CA ALA A 52 -13.65 -4.64 5.26
C ALA A 52 -12.96 -6.02 5.45
N LEU A 53 -12.07 -6.44 4.53
CA LEU A 53 -11.57 -7.82 4.42
C LEU A 53 -10.97 -8.38 5.73
N THR A 54 -10.31 -7.55 6.54
CA THR A 54 -9.65 -7.98 7.79
C THR A 54 -10.42 -7.64 9.05
N VAL A 55 -11.65 -7.13 8.92
CA VAL A 55 -12.52 -6.91 10.08
C VAL A 55 -12.79 -8.26 10.74
N PRO A 56 -12.51 -8.42 12.07
CA PRO A 56 -12.65 -9.72 12.72
C PRO A 56 -14.07 -10.25 12.72
N ALA A 57 -14.22 -11.57 12.60
CA ALA A 57 -15.53 -12.25 12.57
C ALA A 57 -16.40 -11.94 13.79
N ARG A 58 -15.78 -11.75 14.97
CA ARG A 58 -16.50 -11.36 16.21
C ARG A 58 -17.18 -9.98 16.12
N PHE A 59 -16.81 -9.15 15.15
CA PHE A 59 -17.43 -7.86 14.85
C PHE A 59 -18.26 -7.89 13.55
N GLY A 60 -18.50 -9.08 12.98
CA GLY A 60 -19.31 -9.26 11.78
C GLY A 60 -18.55 -9.16 10.44
N GLY A 61 -17.22 -9.10 10.48
CA GLY A 61 -16.40 -9.03 9.28
C GLY A 61 -16.02 -10.39 8.70
N PRO A 62 -15.45 -10.42 7.50
CA PRO A 62 -15.03 -11.66 6.83
C PRO A 62 -13.76 -12.30 7.42
N ASP A 63 -12.97 -11.54 8.17
CA ASP A 63 -11.73 -11.98 8.86
C ASP A 63 -10.75 -12.72 7.93
N LEU A 64 -10.58 -12.20 6.70
CA LEU A 64 -9.72 -12.82 5.69
C LEU A 64 -8.24 -12.63 6.03
N PRO A 65 -7.38 -13.61 5.67
CA PRO A 65 -5.97 -13.59 6.00
C PRO A 65 -5.19 -12.53 5.19
N PRO A 66 -4.02 -12.10 5.69
CA PRO A 66 -3.10 -11.18 5.02
C PRO A 66 -2.79 -11.51 3.56
N SER A 67 -2.67 -12.80 3.23
CA SER A 67 -2.41 -13.26 1.85
C SER A 67 -3.49 -12.84 0.86
N VAL A 68 -4.75 -12.84 1.28
CA VAL A 68 -5.88 -12.39 0.43
C VAL A 68 -5.82 -10.89 0.19
N VAL A 69 -5.51 -10.11 1.23
CA VAL A 69 -5.34 -8.66 1.09
C VAL A 69 -4.18 -8.35 0.13
N ALA A 70 -3.05 -9.04 0.27
CA ALA A 70 -1.90 -8.88 -0.62
C ALA A 70 -2.26 -9.21 -2.09
N GLU A 71 -3.05 -10.26 -2.35
CA GLU A 71 -3.49 -10.60 -3.71
C GLU A 71 -4.46 -9.55 -4.28
N VAL A 72 -5.35 -8.98 -3.47
CA VAL A 72 -6.21 -7.85 -3.86
C VAL A 72 -5.36 -6.65 -4.26
N PHE A 73 -4.37 -6.28 -3.46
CA PHE A 73 -3.45 -5.17 -3.76
C PHE A 73 -2.66 -5.41 -5.04
N ARG A 74 -2.08 -6.61 -5.19
CA ARG A 74 -1.35 -6.99 -6.41
C ARG A 74 -2.24 -6.86 -7.64
N THR A 75 -3.48 -7.34 -7.55
CA THR A 75 -4.44 -7.30 -8.64
C THR A 75 -4.80 -5.86 -9.03
N LEU A 76 -5.14 -5.01 -8.07
CA LEU A 76 -5.46 -3.59 -8.32
C LEU A 76 -4.25 -2.85 -8.92
N ALA A 77 -3.04 -3.13 -8.45
CA ALA A 77 -1.82 -2.48 -8.90
C ALA A 77 -1.44 -2.80 -10.35
N THR A 78 -1.95 -3.89 -10.95
CA THR A 78 -1.76 -4.15 -12.38
C THR A 78 -2.40 -3.05 -13.24
N ALA A 79 -3.48 -2.48 -12.77
CA ALA A 79 -4.23 -1.44 -13.46
C ALA A 79 -3.78 -0.02 -13.09
N ASP A 80 -3.67 0.24 -11.78
CA ASP A 80 -3.40 1.59 -11.25
C ASP A 80 -2.66 1.51 -9.90
N GLY A 81 -1.37 1.86 -9.91
CA GLY A 81 -0.51 1.83 -8.72
C GLY A 81 -0.94 2.83 -7.64
N SER A 82 -1.58 3.94 -8.01
CA SER A 82 -2.11 4.92 -7.05
C SER A 82 -3.33 4.36 -6.32
N LEU A 83 -4.28 3.77 -7.06
CA LEU A 83 -5.48 3.17 -6.47
C LEU A 83 -5.16 1.98 -5.56
N ALA A 84 -4.13 1.20 -5.89
CA ALA A 84 -3.67 0.13 -5.03
C ALA A 84 -3.00 0.65 -3.74
N GLN A 85 -2.36 1.82 -3.76
CA GLN A 85 -1.69 2.40 -2.60
C GLN A 85 -2.66 3.04 -1.59
N ILE A 86 -3.78 3.60 -2.05
CA ILE A 86 -4.75 4.32 -1.19
C ILE A 86 -5.20 3.47 0.00
N PRO A 87 -5.60 2.19 -0.14
CA PRO A 87 -6.05 1.37 0.98
C PRO A 87 -4.94 0.86 1.91
N HIS A 88 -3.66 1.08 1.61
CA HIS A 88 -2.55 0.53 2.37
C HIS A 88 -2.65 0.88 3.87
N SER A 89 -2.68 2.17 4.19
CA SER A 89 -2.72 2.63 5.58
C SER A 89 -3.99 2.20 6.32
N HIS A 90 -5.10 2.08 5.61
CA HIS A 90 -6.35 1.56 6.18
C HIS A 90 -6.12 0.17 6.81
N TYR A 91 -5.54 -0.76 6.08
CA TYR A 91 -5.28 -2.11 6.57
C TYR A 91 -4.23 -2.16 7.67
N VAL A 92 -3.19 -1.33 7.57
CA VAL A 92 -2.16 -1.22 8.59
C VAL A 92 -2.76 -0.75 9.92
N TYR A 93 -3.61 0.28 9.91
CA TYR A 93 -4.24 0.79 11.12
C TYR A 93 -5.40 -0.07 11.64
N LEU A 94 -6.12 -0.79 10.79
CA LEU A 94 -7.05 -1.83 11.24
C LEU A 94 -6.32 -2.94 12.01
N THR A 95 -5.14 -3.34 11.51
CA THR A 95 -4.31 -4.33 12.18
C THR A 95 -3.79 -3.82 13.53
N ALA A 96 -3.29 -2.58 13.60
CA ALA A 96 -2.89 -1.97 14.86
C ALA A 96 -4.04 -1.92 15.88
N LEU A 97 -5.22 -1.54 15.42
CA LEU A 97 -6.44 -1.51 16.22
C LEU A 97 -6.84 -2.90 16.74
N ARG A 98 -6.78 -3.91 15.85
CA ARG A 98 -7.06 -5.32 16.22
C ARG A 98 -6.11 -5.84 17.29
N LEU A 99 -4.81 -5.48 17.21
CA LEU A 99 -3.75 -5.96 18.09
C LEU A 99 -3.72 -5.26 19.45
N ALA A 100 -3.93 -3.96 19.49
CA ALA A 100 -3.70 -3.15 20.70
C ALA A 100 -4.84 -2.18 21.05
N GLY A 101 -5.91 -2.12 20.27
CA GLY A 101 -7.02 -1.20 20.51
C GLY A 101 -7.91 -1.61 21.67
N PRO A 102 -8.41 -0.65 22.46
CA PRO A 102 -9.49 -0.89 23.42
C PRO A 102 -10.74 -1.45 22.72
N GLU A 103 -11.45 -2.40 23.35
CA GLU A 103 -12.60 -3.07 22.73
C GLU A 103 -13.68 -2.12 22.23
N GLY A 104 -13.96 -1.04 22.99
CA GLY A 104 -14.93 -0.02 22.58
C GLY A 104 -14.53 0.72 21.30
N LEU A 105 -13.22 1.00 21.13
CA LEU A 105 -12.69 1.62 19.92
C LEU A 105 -12.73 0.62 18.75
N GLN A 106 -12.33 -0.64 18.99
CA GLN A 106 -12.41 -1.70 17.97
C GLN A 106 -13.84 -1.80 17.44
N ARG A 107 -14.83 -1.97 18.31
CA ARG A 107 -16.24 -2.10 17.91
C ARG A 107 -16.69 -0.91 17.07
N ARG A 108 -16.50 0.30 17.54
CA ARG A 108 -16.91 1.52 16.84
C ARG A 108 -16.27 1.67 15.46
N VAL A 109 -14.95 1.44 15.36
CA VAL A 109 -14.25 1.60 14.08
C VAL A 109 -14.58 0.47 13.11
N PHE A 110 -14.63 -0.79 13.58
CA PHE A 110 -14.97 -1.92 12.70
C PHE A 110 -16.41 -1.84 12.19
N GLU A 111 -17.38 -1.41 13.01
CA GLU A 111 -18.74 -1.15 12.57
C GLU A 111 -18.77 -0.09 11.46
N GLN A 112 -18.07 1.04 11.63
CA GLN A 112 -17.96 2.07 10.59
C GLN A 112 -17.31 1.53 9.31
N VAL A 113 -16.29 0.68 9.41
CA VAL A 113 -15.62 0.09 8.24
C VAL A 113 -16.54 -0.89 7.50
N LEU A 114 -17.33 -1.67 8.21
CA LEU A 114 -18.37 -2.51 7.60
C LEU A 114 -19.45 -1.69 6.88
N ASP A 115 -19.69 -0.46 7.34
CA ASP A 115 -20.57 0.53 6.68
C ASP A 115 -19.86 1.32 5.56
N GLY A 116 -18.63 0.94 5.18
CA GLY A 116 -17.86 1.53 4.09
C GLY A 116 -16.91 2.65 4.48
N ALA A 117 -16.69 2.92 5.78
CA ALA A 117 -15.73 3.94 6.19
C ALA A 117 -14.29 3.55 5.87
N ARG A 118 -13.48 4.55 5.54
CA ARG A 118 -12.07 4.44 5.18
C ARG A 118 -11.19 5.18 6.16
N ILE A 119 -10.04 4.59 6.48
CA ILE A 119 -9.01 5.18 7.34
C ILE A 119 -7.82 5.60 6.47
N ALA A 120 -7.35 6.83 6.61
CA ALA A 120 -6.06 7.26 6.05
C ALA A 120 -5.05 7.53 7.16
N ASN A 121 -3.76 7.49 6.81
CA ASN A 121 -2.72 7.83 7.76
C ASN A 121 -2.48 9.34 7.87
N ALA A 122 -2.03 9.75 9.04
CA ALA A 122 -1.37 11.02 9.28
C ALA A 122 -0.16 10.73 10.20
N GLN A 123 0.92 10.17 9.61
CA GLN A 123 2.04 9.63 10.37
C GLN A 123 3.31 10.46 10.21
N SER A 124 3.76 10.69 8.98
CA SER A 124 5.06 11.28 8.68
C SER A 124 5.07 12.79 8.84
N GLU A 125 6.23 13.35 9.16
CA GLU A 125 6.44 14.78 9.30
C GLU A 125 7.62 15.27 8.47
N LYS A 126 7.61 16.53 8.05
CA LYS A 126 8.78 17.21 7.49
C LYS A 126 9.57 17.84 8.64
N GLY A 127 10.86 17.79 8.57
CA GLY A 127 11.75 18.23 9.65
C GLY A 127 12.21 17.04 10.50
N GLY A 128 12.68 17.29 11.71
CA GLY A 128 13.28 16.26 12.55
C GLY A 128 14.66 15.80 12.06
N ARG A 129 15.37 15.03 12.87
CA ARG A 129 16.68 14.45 12.52
C ARG A 129 16.53 13.14 11.75
N THR A 130 15.43 12.44 12.00
CA THR A 130 15.10 11.17 11.37
C THR A 130 13.59 11.12 11.04
N VAL A 131 13.21 10.15 10.21
CA VAL A 131 11.79 9.90 9.88
C VAL A 131 10.98 9.35 11.06
N ALA A 132 11.63 9.00 12.17
CA ALA A 132 10.99 8.51 13.38
C ALA A 132 10.63 9.63 14.37
N ASP A 133 11.13 10.85 14.15
CA ASP A 133 10.86 11.99 15.01
C ASP A 133 9.40 12.46 14.82
N VAL A 134 8.69 12.67 15.93
CA VAL A 134 7.27 13.07 15.95
C VAL A 134 7.14 14.35 16.76
N ALA A 135 6.81 15.46 16.09
CA ALA A 135 6.57 16.76 16.69
C ALA A 135 5.08 17.03 17.01
N THR A 136 4.16 16.39 16.26
CA THR A 136 2.73 16.46 16.54
C THR A 136 2.45 15.98 17.96
N THR A 137 1.74 16.79 18.75
CA THR A 137 1.47 16.56 20.17
C THR A 137 0.00 16.25 20.44
N LEU A 138 -0.22 15.38 21.43
CA LEU A 138 -1.51 15.11 22.00
C LEU A 138 -1.46 15.51 23.48
N THR A 139 -2.18 16.55 23.86
CA THR A 139 -2.23 17.10 25.23
C THR A 139 -3.51 16.62 25.91
N ARG A 140 -3.40 15.93 27.05
CA ARG A 140 -4.55 15.43 27.81
C ARG A 140 -5.33 16.57 28.42
N THR A 141 -6.68 16.43 28.45
CA THR A 141 -7.62 17.36 29.08
C THR A 141 -8.57 16.59 30.00
N SER A 142 -9.39 17.28 30.76
CA SER A 142 -10.39 16.65 31.65
C SER A 142 -11.42 15.81 30.89
N ASP A 143 -11.73 16.17 29.64
CA ASP A 143 -12.78 15.59 28.80
C ASP A 143 -12.26 14.76 27.63
N GLY A 144 -10.93 14.69 27.43
CA GLY A 144 -10.32 13.94 26.34
C GLY A 144 -8.86 14.31 26.09
N ALA A 145 -8.58 14.86 24.91
CA ALA A 145 -7.27 15.39 24.53
C ALA A 145 -7.41 16.44 23.43
N ARG A 146 -6.35 17.22 23.22
CA ARG A 146 -6.16 18.14 22.11
C ARG A 146 -4.98 17.70 21.26
N LEU A 147 -5.17 17.75 19.94
CA LEU A 147 -4.17 17.33 18.97
C LEU A 147 -3.73 18.54 18.15
N ASP A 148 -2.41 18.79 18.13
CA ASP A 148 -1.78 19.89 17.43
C ASP A 148 -0.58 19.40 16.61
N GLY A 149 -0.46 19.86 15.36
CA GLY A 149 0.68 19.53 14.51
C GLY A 149 0.38 19.51 13.02
N GLU A 150 1.38 19.05 12.25
CA GLU A 150 1.28 18.95 10.79
C GLU A 150 1.90 17.66 10.30
N LYS A 151 1.20 16.95 9.41
CA LYS A 151 1.61 15.69 8.82
C LYS A 151 1.74 15.79 7.30
N PHE A 152 2.66 15.01 6.73
CA PHE A 152 2.93 14.92 5.30
C PHE A 152 2.85 13.49 4.84
N TYR A 153 2.73 13.29 3.54
CA TYR A 153 2.54 11.94 2.96
C TYR A 153 1.31 11.23 3.54
N CYS A 154 0.23 12.02 3.77
CA CYS A 154 -1.02 11.51 4.33
C CYS A 154 -1.85 10.81 3.23
N THR A 155 -1.31 9.70 2.72
CA THR A 155 -1.91 8.93 1.63
C THR A 155 -3.37 8.59 1.93
N GLY A 156 -4.25 8.90 0.97
CA GLY A 156 -5.67 8.62 1.08
C GLY A 156 -6.48 9.64 1.88
N SER A 157 -5.85 10.67 2.48
CA SER A 157 -6.57 11.63 3.34
C SER A 157 -7.73 12.35 2.67
N PRO A 158 -7.72 12.72 1.37
CA PRO A 158 -8.88 13.32 0.71
C PRO A 158 -10.11 12.41 0.60
N TYR A 159 -9.91 11.09 0.75
CA TYR A 159 -10.96 10.06 0.61
C TYR A 159 -11.38 9.48 1.96
N ALA A 160 -10.76 9.90 3.05
CA ALA A 160 -10.92 9.28 4.36
C ALA A 160 -12.16 9.76 5.10
N HIS A 161 -12.78 8.84 5.86
CA HIS A 161 -13.77 9.16 6.90
C HIS A 161 -13.09 9.34 8.26
N LEU A 162 -12.02 8.58 8.50
CA LEU A 162 -11.20 8.62 9.71
C LEU A 162 -9.73 8.86 9.36
N LEU A 163 -9.05 9.63 10.17
CA LEU A 163 -7.59 9.76 10.16
C LEU A 163 -7.00 9.01 11.35
N ALA A 164 -6.00 8.19 11.12
CA ALA A 164 -5.16 7.60 12.14
C ALA A 164 -3.90 8.46 12.30
N VAL A 165 -3.87 9.27 13.33
CA VAL A 165 -2.87 10.32 13.54
C VAL A 165 -1.83 9.86 14.56
N LEU A 166 -0.57 9.74 14.14
CA LEU A 166 0.55 9.48 15.04
C LEU A 166 0.93 10.77 15.77
N ALA A 167 0.88 10.75 17.08
CA ALA A 167 1.25 11.87 17.94
C ALA A 167 2.11 11.42 19.12
N ARG A 168 2.80 12.35 19.73
CA ARG A 168 3.49 12.20 21.01
C ARG A 168 2.58 12.70 22.12
N ASP A 169 2.29 11.86 23.09
CA ASP A 169 1.57 12.24 24.30
C ASP A 169 2.45 13.20 25.10
N ALA A 170 1.93 14.42 25.37
CA ALA A 170 2.71 15.49 25.99
C ALA A 170 3.09 15.19 27.45
N ASP A 171 2.34 14.32 28.14
CA ASP A 171 2.55 14.01 29.54
C ASP A 171 3.55 12.84 29.72
N SER A 172 3.46 11.79 28.89
CA SER A 172 4.26 10.57 29.02
C SER A 172 5.43 10.48 28.02
N ASP A 173 5.48 11.35 27.01
CA ASP A 173 6.41 11.30 25.87
C ASP A 173 6.27 10.04 24.99
N GLU A 174 5.25 9.22 25.22
CA GLU A 174 4.98 8.01 24.45
C GLU A 174 4.29 8.33 23.11
N GLN A 175 4.53 7.46 22.12
CA GLN A 175 3.82 7.56 20.84
C GLN A 175 2.45 6.90 20.94
N VAL A 176 1.44 7.64 20.48
CA VAL A 176 0.04 7.21 20.43
C VAL A 176 -0.54 7.42 19.03
N VAL A 177 -1.58 6.69 18.71
CA VAL A 177 -2.38 6.90 17.50
C VAL A 177 -3.78 7.35 17.89
N ALA A 178 -4.18 8.53 17.43
CA ALA A 178 -5.53 9.04 17.60
C ALA A 178 -6.38 8.75 16.36
N PHE A 179 -7.54 8.12 16.53
CA PHE A 179 -8.52 7.91 15.47
C PHE A 179 -9.52 9.06 15.48
N VAL A 180 -9.46 9.94 14.47
CA VAL A 180 -10.23 11.18 14.44
C VAL A 180 -11.06 11.24 13.15
N PRO A 181 -12.37 11.58 13.21
CA PRO A 181 -13.15 11.83 11.99
C PRO A 181 -12.50 12.94 11.15
N ALA A 182 -12.37 12.73 9.85
CA ALA A 182 -11.68 13.67 8.96
C ALA A 182 -12.32 15.05 8.89
N GLY A 183 -13.64 15.14 9.20
CA GLY A 183 -14.39 16.40 9.26
C GLY A 183 -14.37 17.11 10.62
N THR A 184 -13.55 16.67 11.58
CA THR A 184 -13.48 17.31 12.91
C THR A 184 -12.97 18.74 12.77
N PRO A 185 -13.60 19.73 13.45
CA PRO A 185 -13.11 21.10 13.46
C PRO A 185 -11.64 21.20 13.88
N GLY A 186 -10.87 22.04 13.20
CA GLY A 186 -9.43 22.17 13.39
C GLY A 186 -8.59 21.28 12.45
N ILE A 187 -9.21 20.36 11.69
CA ILE A 187 -8.51 19.56 10.67
C ILE A 187 -8.57 20.26 9.32
N THR A 188 -7.41 20.39 8.68
CA THR A 188 -7.29 20.87 7.29
C THR A 188 -6.53 19.85 6.46
N ILE A 189 -7.18 19.30 5.43
CA ILE A 189 -6.59 18.40 4.45
C ILE A 189 -6.27 19.18 3.19
N ALA A 190 -5.00 19.27 2.82
CA ALA A 190 -4.56 19.99 1.62
C ALA A 190 -4.28 19.02 0.47
N ASP A 191 -4.78 19.35 -0.73
CA ASP A 191 -4.45 18.65 -1.96
C ASP A 191 -3.18 19.23 -2.59
N ASP A 192 -2.05 19.09 -1.89
CA ASP A 192 -0.74 19.62 -2.26
C ASP A 192 0.29 18.52 -2.64
N TRP A 193 -0.16 17.27 -2.82
CA TRP A 193 0.71 16.19 -3.27
C TRP A 193 1.21 16.46 -4.70
N ASN A 194 2.53 16.51 -4.87
CA ASN A 194 3.20 16.76 -6.15
C ASN A 194 4.33 15.73 -6.38
N GLY A 195 3.99 14.44 -6.36
CA GLY A 195 4.93 13.36 -6.63
C GLY A 195 5.21 13.17 -8.11
N LEU A 196 6.39 12.62 -8.42
CA LEU A 196 6.77 12.21 -9.78
C LEU A 196 5.78 11.18 -10.34
N GLY A 197 5.42 10.18 -9.53
CA GLY A 197 4.41 9.15 -9.79
C GLY A 197 3.47 9.02 -8.60
N GLN A 198 2.57 8.04 -8.67
CA GLN A 198 1.47 7.89 -7.71
C GLN A 198 0.74 9.22 -7.47
N ARG A 199 0.49 9.92 -8.57
CA ARG A 199 0.07 11.32 -8.58
C ARG A 199 -1.32 11.55 -8.01
N THR A 200 -2.13 10.49 -7.93
CA THR A 200 -3.54 10.53 -7.53
C THR A 200 -3.81 9.92 -6.17
N THR A 201 -2.76 9.56 -5.41
CA THR A 201 -2.91 8.98 -4.06
C THR A 201 -3.43 9.96 -3.01
N GLY A 202 -3.42 11.27 -3.29
CA GLY A 202 -3.80 12.27 -2.31
C GLY A 202 -2.89 12.28 -1.08
N SER A 203 -1.56 12.08 -1.29
CA SER A 203 -0.57 11.99 -0.21
C SER A 203 -0.10 13.38 0.26
N GLY A 204 -1.03 14.31 0.40
CA GLY A 204 -0.77 15.71 0.77
C GLY A 204 -0.56 15.93 2.26
N THR A 205 -0.70 17.20 2.64
CA THR A 205 -0.53 17.71 4.00
C THR A 205 -1.85 17.65 4.78
N VAL A 206 -1.76 17.28 6.05
CA VAL A 206 -2.88 17.42 7.01
C VAL A 206 -2.41 18.21 8.21
N ARG A 207 -3.16 19.29 8.55
CA ARG A 207 -2.91 20.14 9.72
C ARG A 207 -3.96 19.89 10.78
N PHE A 208 -3.51 19.95 12.03
CA PHE A 208 -4.32 19.82 13.23
C PHE A 208 -4.08 21.07 14.09
N ASP A 209 -5.16 21.81 14.38
CA ASP A 209 -5.15 23.03 15.18
C ASP A 209 -6.21 22.88 16.28
N ASP A 210 -5.75 22.64 17.49
CA ASP A 210 -6.60 22.41 18.69
C ASP A 210 -7.73 21.38 18.47
N VAL A 211 -7.41 20.26 17.79
CA VAL A 211 -8.40 19.24 17.42
C VAL A 211 -8.82 18.43 18.64
N ALA A 212 -10.11 18.39 18.94
CA ALA A 212 -10.65 17.60 20.03
C ALA A 212 -10.59 16.09 19.73
N VAL A 213 -10.01 15.32 20.64
CA VAL A 213 -9.88 13.85 20.54
C VAL A 213 -10.55 13.21 21.76
N PRO A 214 -11.57 12.36 21.58
CA PRO A 214 -12.15 11.58 22.68
C PRO A 214 -11.10 10.68 23.33
N ARG A 215 -11.16 10.51 24.65
CA ARG A 215 -10.20 9.69 25.40
C ARG A 215 -10.15 8.24 24.92
N ASP A 216 -11.29 7.70 24.52
CA ASP A 216 -11.48 6.35 24.02
C ASP A 216 -11.16 6.17 22.52
N ALA A 217 -10.68 7.23 21.85
CA ALA A 217 -10.24 7.21 20.47
C ALA A 217 -8.70 7.11 20.32
N ILE A 218 -7.99 6.87 21.42
CA ILE A 218 -6.53 6.88 21.49
C ILE A 218 -6.02 5.46 21.71
N LEU A 219 -5.08 5.05 20.87
CA LEU A 219 -4.41 3.74 20.88
C LEU A 219 -2.92 3.94 21.22
N PRO A 220 -2.34 3.22 22.21
CA PRO A 220 -0.88 3.20 22.40
C PRO A 220 -0.21 2.52 21.20
N ARG A 221 0.81 3.17 20.61
CA ARG A 221 1.49 2.64 19.41
C ARG A 221 2.44 1.50 19.74
N THR A 222 3.18 1.60 20.83
CA THR A 222 4.27 0.67 21.16
C THR A 222 3.85 -0.79 21.17
N PRO A 223 2.74 -1.22 21.80
CA PRO A 223 2.35 -2.64 21.79
C PRO A 223 2.11 -3.18 20.38
N ALA A 224 1.47 -2.39 19.50
CA ALA A 224 1.18 -2.85 18.14
C ALA A 224 2.45 -3.12 17.30
N VAL A 225 3.51 -2.32 17.52
CA VAL A 225 4.73 -2.38 16.67
C VAL A 225 5.87 -3.20 17.30
N SER A 226 5.92 -3.34 18.64
CA SER A 226 7.05 -3.99 19.34
C SER A 226 6.79 -5.44 19.69
N GLU A 227 5.53 -5.88 19.66
CA GLU A 227 5.19 -7.28 19.89
C GLU A 227 5.43 -8.12 18.63
N PRO A 228 5.84 -9.40 18.77
CA PRO A 228 6.15 -10.27 17.63
C PRO A 228 4.88 -10.82 16.95
N THR A 229 4.04 -9.93 16.46
CA THR A 229 2.72 -10.21 15.86
C THR A 229 2.71 -10.27 14.35
N GLY A 230 3.84 -9.92 13.68
CA GLY A 230 3.87 -9.81 12.23
C GLY A 230 3.33 -8.48 11.68
N TYR A 231 3.01 -7.51 12.54
CA TYR A 231 2.48 -6.20 12.12
C TYR A 231 3.32 -5.51 11.05
N GLY A 232 4.64 -5.36 11.29
CA GLY A 232 5.56 -4.74 10.33
C GLY A 232 5.68 -5.54 9.03
N ALA A 233 5.78 -6.87 9.14
CA ALA A 233 5.81 -7.75 7.97
C ALA A 233 4.54 -7.63 7.12
N PHE A 234 3.36 -7.52 7.74
CA PHE A 234 2.11 -7.29 7.01
C PHE A 234 2.11 -5.93 6.28
N ALA A 235 2.51 -4.86 6.96
CA ALA A 235 2.58 -3.54 6.35
C ALA A 235 3.50 -3.55 5.11
N GLN A 236 4.65 -4.21 5.20
CA GLN A 236 5.61 -4.32 4.09
C GLN A 236 5.13 -5.30 3.00
N LEU A 237 4.40 -6.36 3.34
CA LEU A 237 3.81 -7.29 2.38
C LEU A 237 2.91 -6.58 1.36
N LEU A 238 2.13 -5.59 1.83
CA LEU A 238 1.25 -4.81 0.96
C LEU A 238 2.05 -3.94 -0.02
N HIS A 239 3.18 -3.37 0.39
CA HIS A 239 4.10 -2.68 -0.52
C HIS A 239 4.69 -3.64 -1.57
N VAL A 240 5.10 -4.84 -1.16
CA VAL A 240 5.56 -5.89 -2.10
C VAL A 240 4.49 -6.21 -3.13
N ALA A 241 3.25 -6.35 -2.70
CA ALA A 241 2.11 -6.65 -3.57
C ALA A 241 1.88 -5.55 -4.62
N ILE A 242 1.98 -4.28 -4.22
CA ILE A 242 1.86 -3.13 -5.13
C ILE A 242 2.97 -3.16 -6.18
N ASP A 243 4.24 -3.31 -5.74
CA ASP A 243 5.38 -3.32 -6.66
C ASP A 243 5.31 -4.50 -7.66
N ALA A 244 4.96 -5.69 -7.19
CA ALA A 244 4.76 -6.87 -8.04
C ALA A 244 3.61 -6.66 -9.04
N GLY A 245 2.51 -6.03 -8.60
CA GLY A 245 1.37 -5.71 -9.45
C GLY A 245 1.72 -4.68 -10.53
N VAL A 246 2.43 -3.61 -10.20
CA VAL A 246 2.89 -2.60 -11.17
C VAL A 246 3.82 -3.23 -12.21
N ALA A 247 4.77 -4.10 -11.78
CA ALA A 247 5.65 -4.81 -12.70
C ALA A 247 4.86 -5.71 -13.66
N ARG A 248 3.86 -6.44 -13.16
CA ARG A 248 2.95 -7.27 -13.97
C ARG A 248 2.18 -6.41 -14.97
N GLY A 249 1.54 -5.33 -14.53
CA GLY A 249 0.78 -4.42 -15.39
C GLY A 249 1.65 -3.79 -16.49
N ALA A 250 2.89 -3.41 -16.17
CA ALA A 250 3.84 -2.90 -17.16
C ALA A 250 4.23 -3.96 -18.22
N LEU A 251 4.46 -5.21 -17.79
CA LEU A 251 4.77 -6.32 -18.71
C LEU A 251 3.61 -6.59 -19.67
N GLU A 252 2.38 -6.60 -19.17
CA GLU A 252 1.17 -6.81 -19.97
C GLU A 252 0.92 -5.66 -20.93
N ALA A 253 1.08 -4.41 -20.48
CA ALA A 253 0.97 -3.22 -21.32
C ALA A 253 2.05 -3.20 -22.43
N ALA A 254 3.29 -3.59 -22.10
CA ALA A 254 4.36 -3.73 -23.09
C ALA A 254 4.00 -4.77 -24.15
N ALA A 255 3.52 -5.95 -23.74
CA ALA A 255 3.14 -7.03 -24.66
C ALA A 255 1.98 -6.62 -25.56
N ASP A 256 0.98 -5.91 -25.02
CA ASP A 256 -0.12 -5.38 -25.82
C ASP A 256 0.38 -4.35 -26.84
N PHE A 257 1.20 -3.42 -26.41
CA PHE A 257 1.75 -2.37 -27.27
C PHE A 257 2.60 -2.96 -28.42
N VAL A 258 3.44 -3.94 -28.13
CA VAL A 258 4.27 -4.62 -29.14
C VAL A 258 3.38 -5.33 -30.17
N ARG A 259 2.33 -6.01 -29.73
CA ARG A 259 1.40 -6.72 -30.64
C ARG A 259 0.59 -5.80 -31.52
N THR A 260 0.22 -4.60 -31.01
CA THR A 260 -0.80 -3.74 -31.66
C THR A 260 -0.25 -2.48 -32.30
N ARG A 261 0.89 -1.96 -31.81
CA ARG A 261 1.38 -0.62 -32.19
C ARG A 261 2.85 -0.58 -32.64
N SER A 262 3.70 -1.52 -32.20
CA SER A 262 5.11 -1.52 -32.57
C SER A 262 5.34 -1.97 -34.01
N ARG A 263 6.44 -1.49 -34.59
CA ARG A 263 6.94 -1.95 -35.89
C ARG A 263 8.21 -2.76 -35.65
N PRO A 264 8.46 -3.82 -36.42
CA PRO A 264 9.72 -4.54 -36.32
C PRO A 264 10.89 -3.65 -36.74
N TRP A 265 12.03 -3.91 -36.15
CA TRP A 265 13.28 -3.31 -36.61
C TRP A 265 13.65 -3.92 -37.97
N PHE A 266 14.14 -3.12 -38.91
CA PHE A 266 14.34 -3.56 -40.29
C PHE A 266 15.35 -4.71 -40.42
N GLU A 267 16.35 -4.82 -39.52
CA GLU A 267 17.34 -5.89 -39.51
C GLU A 267 16.80 -7.24 -38.97
N ALA A 268 15.66 -7.22 -38.26
CA ALA A 268 15.05 -8.43 -37.71
C ALA A 268 14.52 -9.37 -38.81
N GLY A 269 14.23 -8.85 -40.01
CA GLY A 269 13.76 -9.64 -41.13
C GLY A 269 12.39 -10.29 -40.94
N VAL A 270 11.54 -9.70 -40.10
CA VAL A 270 10.18 -10.18 -39.76
C VAL A 270 9.13 -9.12 -40.09
N ASP A 271 7.90 -9.58 -40.31
CA ASP A 271 6.79 -8.68 -40.67
C ASP A 271 6.16 -7.98 -39.45
N ARG A 272 6.26 -8.55 -38.25
CA ARG A 272 5.64 -8.03 -37.02
C ARG A 272 6.68 -7.96 -35.90
N ALA A 273 6.63 -6.91 -35.08
CA ALA A 273 7.54 -6.72 -33.97
C ALA A 273 7.52 -7.89 -32.96
N GLN A 274 6.37 -8.51 -32.77
CA GLN A 274 6.21 -9.68 -31.89
C GLN A 274 6.92 -10.97 -32.38
N ASP A 275 7.36 -10.99 -33.62
CA ASP A 275 8.07 -12.14 -34.21
C ASP A 275 9.61 -11.92 -34.20
N ASP A 276 10.08 -10.76 -33.75
CA ASP A 276 11.51 -10.45 -33.59
C ASP A 276 12.12 -11.33 -32.48
N PRO A 277 13.13 -12.16 -32.79
CA PRO A 277 13.72 -13.08 -31.82
C PRO A 277 14.35 -12.38 -30.62
N LEU A 278 14.89 -11.16 -30.78
CA LEU A 278 15.47 -10.39 -29.68
C LEU A 278 14.39 -9.81 -28.75
N VAL A 279 13.27 -9.36 -29.32
CA VAL A 279 12.10 -8.92 -28.55
C VAL A 279 11.52 -10.11 -27.76
N ILE A 280 11.38 -11.28 -28.40
CA ILE A 280 10.89 -12.51 -27.75
C ILE A 280 11.81 -12.89 -26.58
N GLN A 281 13.13 -12.89 -26.78
CA GLN A 281 14.10 -13.18 -25.73
C GLN A 281 13.94 -12.20 -24.55
N ARG A 282 13.87 -10.90 -24.82
CA ARG A 282 13.73 -9.88 -23.77
C ARG A 282 12.43 -10.05 -22.98
N PHE A 283 11.31 -10.35 -23.62
CA PHE A 283 10.07 -10.70 -22.94
C PHE A 283 10.21 -11.95 -22.06
N GLY A 284 11.01 -12.94 -22.47
CA GLY A 284 11.34 -14.10 -21.65
C GLY A 284 12.04 -13.70 -20.36
N GLU A 285 13.08 -12.85 -20.43
CA GLU A 285 13.83 -12.33 -19.29
C GLU A 285 12.91 -11.53 -18.32
N LEU A 286 12.13 -10.59 -18.87
CA LEU A 286 11.18 -9.79 -18.07
C LEU A 286 10.11 -10.64 -17.41
N THR A 287 9.63 -11.69 -18.11
CA THR A 287 8.67 -12.65 -17.54
C THR A 287 9.25 -13.41 -16.35
N VAL A 288 10.52 -13.81 -16.43
CA VAL A 288 11.23 -14.46 -15.30
C VAL A 288 11.34 -13.51 -14.12
N THR A 289 11.71 -12.24 -14.37
CA THR A 289 11.82 -11.21 -13.33
C THR A 289 10.48 -11.01 -12.59
N VAL A 290 9.38 -10.85 -13.33
CA VAL A 290 8.04 -10.67 -12.74
C VAL A 290 7.61 -11.93 -11.97
N ARG A 291 7.76 -13.12 -12.57
CA ARG A 291 7.39 -14.38 -11.91
C ARG A 291 8.17 -14.65 -10.63
N ALA A 292 9.45 -14.28 -10.60
CA ALA A 292 10.28 -14.40 -9.40
C ALA A 292 9.75 -13.51 -8.26
N ALA A 293 9.36 -12.26 -8.56
CA ALA A 293 8.75 -11.36 -7.58
C ALA A 293 7.39 -11.89 -7.07
N GLU A 294 6.53 -12.39 -7.96
CA GLU A 294 5.23 -12.97 -7.60
C GLU A 294 5.36 -14.26 -6.77
N ALA A 295 6.31 -15.12 -7.10
CA ALA A 295 6.58 -16.32 -6.31
C ALA A 295 7.08 -15.98 -4.90
N ALA A 296 7.98 -15.00 -4.79
CA ALA A 296 8.46 -14.52 -3.50
C ALA A 296 7.35 -13.85 -2.68
N LEU A 297 6.47 -13.06 -3.31
CA LEU A 297 5.28 -12.51 -2.67
C LEU A 297 4.38 -13.61 -2.10
N THR A 298 4.16 -14.70 -2.85
CA THR A 298 3.34 -15.83 -2.39
C THR A 298 3.95 -16.51 -1.16
N VAL A 299 5.28 -16.68 -1.13
CA VAL A 299 5.99 -17.25 0.04
C VAL A 299 5.89 -16.31 1.23
N ALA A 300 6.13 -15.01 1.02
CA ALA A 300 6.04 -13.99 2.05
C ALA A 300 4.62 -13.90 2.66
N ALA A 301 3.59 -13.93 1.81
CA ALA A 301 2.19 -13.90 2.24
C ALA A 301 1.84 -15.05 3.17
N ARG A 302 2.27 -16.28 2.84
CA ARG A 302 2.08 -17.46 3.71
C ARG A 302 2.81 -17.35 5.05
N ALA A 303 4.01 -16.77 5.07
CA ALA A 303 4.75 -16.53 6.30
C ALA A 303 4.03 -15.50 7.20
N VAL A 304 3.45 -14.46 6.58
CA VAL A 304 2.64 -13.47 7.31
C VAL A 304 1.34 -14.11 7.83
N ASP A 305 0.66 -14.94 7.06
CA ASP A 305 -0.51 -15.68 7.54
C ASP A 305 -0.16 -16.58 8.75
N ALA A 306 1.00 -17.23 8.69
CA ALA A 306 1.46 -18.12 9.79
C ALA A 306 1.70 -17.35 11.09
N VAL A 307 2.36 -16.18 11.05
CA VAL A 307 2.57 -15.37 12.26
C VAL A 307 1.27 -14.73 12.77
N PHE A 308 0.32 -14.41 11.89
CA PHE A 308 -1.01 -13.94 12.33
C PHE A 308 -1.83 -15.02 13.00
N ALA A 309 -1.71 -16.27 12.55
CA ALA A 309 -2.37 -17.42 13.17
C ALA A 309 -1.70 -17.82 14.49
N THR A 310 -0.38 -17.75 14.59
CA THR A 310 0.40 -18.15 15.76
C THR A 310 1.54 -17.16 16.00
N PRO A 311 1.27 -16.03 16.68
CA PRO A 311 2.29 -15.03 16.98
C PRO A 311 3.44 -15.57 17.81
N GLY A 312 4.65 -15.11 17.52
CA GLY A 312 5.83 -15.46 18.27
C GLY A 312 7.13 -14.97 17.60
N PRO A 313 8.24 -14.90 18.36
CA PRO A 313 9.48 -14.29 17.89
C PRO A 313 10.07 -14.96 16.64
N ASP A 314 9.99 -16.29 16.55
CA ASP A 314 10.53 -17.06 15.41
C ASP A 314 9.65 -16.86 14.15
N ALA A 315 8.32 -16.94 14.31
CA ALA A 315 7.38 -16.71 13.22
C ALA A 315 7.44 -15.26 12.71
N ALA A 316 7.59 -14.27 13.61
CA ALA A 316 7.74 -12.88 13.23
C ALA A 316 9.06 -12.62 12.49
N ALA A 317 10.17 -13.24 12.92
CA ALA A 317 11.44 -13.14 12.23
C ALA A 317 11.38 -13.77 10.82
N GLU A 318 10.79 -14.96 10.69
CA GLU A 318 10.60 -15.64 9.40
C GLU A 318 9.74 -14.81 8.45
N ALA A 319 8.62 -14.27 8.94
CA ALA A 319 7.76 -13.40 8.14
C ALA A 319 8.51 -12.14 7.67
N SER A 320 9.28 -11.49 8.54
CA SER A 320 10.08 -10.31 8.19
C SER A 320 11.16 -10.63 7.15
N LEU A 321 11.84 -11.77 7.26
CA LEU A 321 12.88 -12.20 6.31
C LEU A 321 12.26 -12.58 4.94
N ALA A 322 11.14 -13.29 4.94
CA ALA A 322 10.42 -13.64 3.72
C ALA A 322 9.93 -12.39 2.99
N VAL A 323 9.33 -11.44 3.73
CA VAL A 323 8.85 -10.17 3.17
C VAL A 323 10.02 -9.30 2.69
N ALA A 324 11.14 -9.23 3.44
CA ALA A 324 12.33 -8.51 3.00
C ALA A 324 12.89 -9.06 1.69
N THR A 325 12.91 -10.39 1.54
CA THR A 325 13.33 -11.05 0.29
C THR A 325 12.39 -10.68 -0.86
N ALA A 326 11.10 -10.80 -0.64
CA ALA A 326 10.09 -10.46 -1.65
C ALA A 326 10.14 -8.97 -2.03
N LYS A 327 10.36 -8.06 -1.05
CA LYS A 327 10.50 -6.62 -1.30
C LYS A 327 11.67 -6.31 -2.21
N VAL A 328 12.84 -6.91 -1.99
CA VAL A 328 14.02 -6.72 -2.86
C VAL A 328 13.73 -7.16 -4.30
N LEU A 329 13.05 -8.28 -4.48
CA LEU A 329 12.72 -8.79 -5.81
C LEU A 329 11.64 -7.95 -6.50
N ALA A 330 10.60 -7.56 -5.76
CA ALA A 330 9.51 -6.75 -6.29
C ALA A 330 9.97 -5.33 -6.65
N ASP A 331 10.78 -4.66 -5.82
CA ASP A 331 11.35 -3.35 -6.11
C ASP A 331 12.19 -3.37 -7.40
N ARG A 332 13.02 -4.41 -7.56
CA ARG A 332 13.82 -4.57 -8.79
C ARG A 332 12.94 -4.77 -10.01
N ALA A 333 11.95 -5.66 -9.92
CA ALA A 333 10.99 -5.90 -11.00
C ALA A 333 10.21 -4.63 -11.36
N ALA A 334 9.70 -3.91 -10.34
CA ALA A 334 8.91 -2.70 -10.51
C ALA A 334 9.69 -1.55 -11.17
N VAL A 335 11.02 -1.50 -11.04
CA VAL A 335 11.86 -0.48 -11.70
C VAL A 335 12.33 -0.97 -13.06
N GLU A 336 12.75 -2.22 -13.19
CA GLU A 336 13.31 -2.79 -14.43
C GLU A 336 12.24 -2.93 -15.51
N VAL A 337 11.11 -3.58 -15.19
CA VAL A 337 10.11 -3.95 -16.20
C VAL A 337 9.46 -2.72 -16.85
N PRO A 338 8.99 -1.69 -16.11
CA PRO A 338 8.46 -0.48 -16.75
C PRO A 338 9.52 0.31 -17.52
N SER A 339 10.80 0.23 -17.17
CA SER A 339 11.88 0.82 -17.95
C SER A 339 12.09 0.07 -19.27
N ALA A 340 12.15 -1.26 -19.22
CA ALA A 340 12.29 -2.14 -20.39
C ALA A 340 11.05 -2.12 -21.30
N LEU A 341 9.88 -1.71 -20.79
CA LEU A 341 8.67 -1.50 -21.60
C LEU A 341 8.99 -0.59 -22.81
N PHE A 342 9.70 0.51 -22.60
CA PHE A 342 10.06 1.43 -23.69
C PHE A 342 11.10 0.83 -24.65
N GLU A 343 12.04 0.05 -24.12
CA GLU A 343 13.05 -0.66 -24.91
C GLU A 343 12.39 -1.60 -25.94
N VAL A 344 11.46 -2.45 -25.47
CA VAL A 344 10.82 -3.46 -26.35
C VAL A 344 9.73 -2.88 -27.23
N SER A 345 9.09 -1.80 -26.80
CA SER A 345 7.96 -1.18 -27.52
C SER A 345 8.40 -0.14 -28.56
N GLY A 346 9.65 0.34 -28.46
CA GLY A 346 10.25 1.30 -29.41
C GLY A 346 9.71 2.73 -29.24
N THR A 347 10.18 3.63 -30.12
CA THR A 347 9.98 5.09 -30.01
C THR A 347 8.53 5.54 -29.85
N ARG A 348 7.58 4.82 -30.43
CA ARG A 348 6.14 5.17 -30.32
C ARG A 348 5.59 5.07 -28.91
N SER A 349 6.18 4.23 -28.07
CA SER A 349 5.76 4.06 -26.68
C SER A 349 6.06 5.29 -25.81
N ALA A 350 7.01 6.13 -26.25
CA ALA A 350 7.38 7.36 -25.56
C ALA A 350 6.40 8.54 -25.83
N ALA A 351 5.36 8.33 -26.64
CA ALA A 351 4.36 9.36 -26.86
C ALA A 351 3.51 9.57 -25.58
N GLY A 352 3.34 10.83 -25.16
CA GLY A 352 2.65 11.15 -23.90
C GLY A 352 1.19 10.71 -23.82
N ASP A 353 0.51 10.60 -24.99
CA ASP A 353 -0.87 10.08 -25.07
C ASP A 353 -0.97 8.58 -24.87
N ALA A 354 0.13 7.84 -25.00
CA ALA A 354 0.17 6.41 -24.68
C ALA A 354 0.06 6.14 -23.18
N GLY A 355 0.49 7.09 -22.32
CA GLY A 355 0.38 7.02 -20.86
C GLY A 355 1.12 5.85 -20.21
N LEU A 356 2.13 5.28 -20.92
CA LEU A 356 2.88 4.12 -20.46
C LEU A 356 3.94 4.47 -19.40
N ASP A 357 4.38 5.72 -19.38
CA ASP A 357 5.34 6.28 -18.46
C ASP A 357 4.84 6.25 -16.99
N ARG A 358 3.51 6.20 -16.77
CA ARG A 358 2.92 6.10 -15.44
C ARG A 358 3.41 4.88 -14.68
N TYR A 359 3.59 3.72 -15.32
CA TYR A 359 4.08 2.51 -14.66
C TYR A 359 5.47 2.72 -14.06
N TRP A 360 6.39 3.35 -14.82
CA TRP A 360 7.72 3.65 -14.32
C TRP A 360 7.70 4.73 -13.23
N ARG A 361 6.91 5.79 -13.42
CA ARG A 361 6.82 6.89 -12.43
C ARG A 361 6.20 6.42 -11.12
N ASP A 362 5.14 5.63 -11.19
CA ASP A 362 4.47 5.05 -10.02
C ASP A 362 5.41 4.10 -9.28
N ALA A 363 6.03 3.16 -9.97
CA ALA A 363 7.01 2.25 -9.38
C ALA A 363 8.18 3.01 -8.75
N ARG A 364 8.75 3.98 -9.49
CA ARG A 364 9.91 4.73 -8.98
C ARG A 364 9.57 5.58 -7.76
N THR A 365 8.34 6.07 -7.66
CA THR A 365 7.85 6.78 -6.49
C THR A 365 7.60 5.82 -5.33
N HIS A 366 6.92 4.69 -5.57
CA HIS A 366 6.55 3.73 -4.54
C HIS A 366 7.77 3.03 -3.93
N THR A 367 8.77 2.63 -4.73
CA THR A 367 10.01 2.00 -4.25
C THR A 367 10.90 2.92 -3.40
N LEU A 368 10.54 4.20 -3.24
CA LEU A 368 11.20 5.15 -2.32
C LEU A 368 10.53 5.23 -0.95
N HIS A 369 9.42 4.52 -0.74
CA HIS A 369 8.68 4.54 0.52
C HIS A 369 9.59 4.18 1.71
N ASP A 370 10.40 3.13 1.54
CA ASP A 370 11.46 2.77 2.48
C ASP A 370 12.70 2.24 1.72
N PRO A 371 13.90 2.42 2.29
CA PRO A 371 15.11 2.11 1.56
C PRO A 371 15.39 0.61 1.51
N VAL A 372 15.21 -0.03 0.36
CA VAL A 372 15.40 -1.47 0.11
C VAL A 372 16.77 -2.00 0.54
N ARG A 373 17.81 -1.15 0.59
CA ARG A 373 19.14 -1.53 1.09
C ARG A 373 19.11 -2.02 2.54
N TYR A 374 18.17 -1.60 3.37
CA TYR A 374 18.03 -2.11 4.74
C TYR A 374 17.40 -3.50 4.77
N LYS A 375 16.57 -3.87 3.81
CA LYS A 375 16.10 -5.26 3.67
C LYS A 375 17.27 -6.19 3.40
N LEU A 376 18.16 -5.82 2.48
CA LEU A 376 19.40 -6.57 2.21
C LEU A 376 20.31 -6.63 3.45
N HIS A 377 20.41 -5.53 4.21
CA HIS A 377 21.17 -5.50 5.45
C HIS A 377 20.63 -6.48 6.49
N HIS A 378 19.32 -6.51 6.72
CA HIS A 378 18.69 -7.44 7.67
C HIS A 378 18.85 -8.90 7.24
N LEU A 379 18.66 -9.21 5.96
CA LEU A 379 18.91 -10.54 5.40
C LEU A 379 20.37 -10.98 5.61
N GLY A 380 21.32 -10.08 5.33
CA GLY A 380 22.77 -10.34 5.53
C GLY A 380 23.14 -10.57 7.00
N ARG A 381 22.60 -9.77 7.91
CA ARG A 381 22.84 -9.93 9.37
C ARG A 381 22.30 -11.26 9.89
N PHE A 382 21.11 -11.64 9.44
CA PHE A 382 20.54 -12.93 9.84
C PHE A 382 21.38 -14.10 9.30
N THR A 383 21.74 -14.06 8.02
CA THR A 383 22.53 -15.15 7.38
C THR A 383 23.92 -15.32 7.98
N LEU A 384 24.59 -14.21 8.36
CA LEU A 384 25.97 -14.25 8.86
C LEU A 384 26.02 -14.39 10.38
N ASN A 385 25.09 -13.79 11.11
CA ASN A 385 25.20 -13.61 12.55
C ASN A 385 24.00 -14.16 13.32
N GLU A 386 23.02 -14.74 12.64
CA GLU A 386 21.75 -15.18 13.21
C GLU A 386 20.95 -14.07 13.93
N GLU A 387 21.24 -12.80 13.58
CA GLU A 387 20.56 -11.66 14.16
C GLU A 387 19.17 -11.47 13.54
N ARG A 388 18.13 -11.59 14.35
CA ARG A 388 16.76 -11.37 13.92
C ARG A 388 16.52 -9.93 13.50
N PRO A 389 15.67 -9.69 12.45
CA PRO A 389 15.23 -8.33 12.12
C PRO A 389 14.57 -7.64 13.32
N PRO A 390 14.74 -6.32 13.48
CA PRO A 390 14.06 -5.59 14.53
C PRO A 390 12.55 -5.54 14.31
N LEU A 391 11.78 -5.42 15.39
CA LEU A 391 10.34 -5.26 15.33
C LEU A 391 9.99 -3.77 15.20
N HIS A 392 9.57 -3.36 14.03
CA HIS A 392 8.98 -2.05 13.76
C HIS A 392 8.18 -2.06 12.44
N GLY A 393 7.40 -1.00 12.16
CA GLY A 393 6.44 -0.97 11.05
C GLY A 393 7.03 -0.93 9.63
N VAL A 394 8.36 -0.97 9.47
CA VAL A 394 9.05 -0.87 8.17
C VAL A 394 10.13 -1.95 7.95
N VAL A 395 10.05 -3.06 8.65
CA VAL A 395 10.93 -4.23 8.44
C VAL A 395 10.17 -5.40 7.93
#